data_dbc1b49e33db35456934737e514d8e94
#
_entry.id   dbc1b49e33db35456934737e514d8e94
#
_cell.length_a   1.000
_cell.length_b   1.000
_cell.length_c   1.000
_cell.angle_alpha   90.00
_cell.angle_beta   90.00
_cell.angle_gamma   90.00
#
_symmetry.space_group_name_H-M   'P 1'
#
loop_
_entity.id
_entity.type
_entity.pdbx_description
1 polymer ?
#
loop_
_entity_poly.entity_id
_entity_poly.type
_entity_poly.pdbx_seq_one_letter_code
_entity_poly.pdbx_strand_id
1 'polypeptide(L)'
;MQANHIVPTTAMARELWGDNPPASVQTTLQTYVLQARRLLGRALCLSPADVARRILVTKFGGYQLNVSHGSVDVNEFARLAAEGQHAFLEGEDERAVRLLTEALDLWSGPPLVDIQAGPLLSAEIRRLEENRLTVQMQMVDAKLRLALHDQLPGELAGLAAQYPRNENLHAQYMLALYRCGRCPDALDVFRRLRERLVDELGLEPSLKIQALHRAMLAADPALDHGAVPTEGNLLLDRFAPTAPGREPWATRRAG
;
A
#
# COMPACT_ATOMS: atom_id res chain seq x y z
N MET A 1 -3.72 14.65 4.92
CA MET A 1 -3.77 14.21 3.55
C MET A 1 -3.39 15.32 2.56
N GLN A 2 -4.04 16.48 2.54
CA GLN A 2 -3.62 17.61 1.70
C GLN A 2 -2.99 18.74 2.50
N ALA A 3 -2.23 18.40 3.54
CA ALA A 3 -1.47 19.37 4.32
C ALA A 3 -0.53 20.17 3.41
N ASN A 4 -0.40 21.47 3.68
CA ASN A 4 0.40 22.42 2.90
C ASN A 4 -0.09 22.67 1.44
N HIS A 5 -1.26 22.13 1.06
CA HIS A 5 -1.91 22.40 -0.23
C HIS A 5 -3.20 23.20 -0.03
N ILE A 6 -3.59 23.94 -1.06
CA ILE A 6 -4.86 24.66 -1.04
C ILE A 6 -5.99 23.68 -1.38
N VAL A 7 -6.95 23.56 -0.46
CA VAL A 7 -8.18 22.79 -0.70
C VAL A 7 -9.27 23.77 -1.14
N PRO A 8 -9.78 23.66 -2.39
CA PRO A 8 -10.84 24.55 -2.88
C PRO A 8 -12.13 24.39 -2.09
N THR A 9 -12.89 25.48 -1.92
CA THR A 9 -14.20 25.44 -1.24
C THR A 9 -15.19 24.50 -1.94
N THR A 10 -15.11 24.38 -3.27
CA THR A 10 -15.92 23.44 -4.06
C THR A 10 -15.60 21.98 -3.73
N ALA A 11 -14.31 21.65 -3.52
CA ALA A 11 -13.89 20.33 -3.10
C ALA A 11 -14.37 20.00 -1.68
N MET A 12 -14.29 20.98 -0.75
CA MET A 12 -14.82 20.84 0.59
C MET A 12 -16.34 20.64 0.60
N ALA A 13 -17.06 21.40 -0.23
CA ALA A 13 -18.50 21.26 -0.36
C ALA A 13 -18.90 19.88 -0.88
N ARG A 14 -18.21 19.38 -1.90
CA ARG A 14 -18.44 18.04 -2.46
C ARG A 14 -18.14 16.94 -1.45
N GLU A 15 -17.12 17.12 -0.64
CA GLU A 15 -16.76 16.18 0.42
C GLU A 15 -17.83 16.08 1.51
N LEU A 16 -18.37 17.24 1.94
CA LEU A 16 -19.31 17.31 3.05
C LEU A 16 -20.77 17.01 2.66
N TRP A 17 -21.17 17.31 1.43
CA TRP A 17 -22.58 17.22 1.01
C TRP A 17 -22.80 16.45 -0.31
N GLY A 18 -21.75 15.97 -0.94
CA GLY A 18 -21.84 15.28 -2.23
C GLY A 18 -22.41 16.21 -3.32
N ASP A 19 -23.41 15.71 -4.04
CA ASP A 19 -24.06 16.44 -5.14
C ASP A 19 -25.20 17.36 -4.68
N ASN A 20 -25.56 17.38 -3.37
CA ASN A 20 -26.67 18.15 -2.82
C ASN A 20 -26.22 19.18 -1.75
N PRO A 21 -25.38 20.15 -2.11
CA PRO A 21 -24.95 21.18 -1.17
C PRO A 21 -26.11 22.13 -0.80
N PRO A 22 -26.21 22.60 0.45
CA PRO A 22 -27.23 23.57 0.85
C PRO A 22 -27.01 24.92 0.17
N ALA A 23 -28.06 25.72 0.01
CA ALA A 23 -27.96 27.06 -0.56
C ALA A 23 -26.98 27.96 0.20
N SER A 24 -26.79 27.74 1.51
CA SER A 24 -25.88 28.48 2.40
C SER A 24 -24.47 27.87 2.49
N VAL A 25 -24.05 27.04 1.55
CA VAL A 25 -22.79 26.28 1.59
C VAL A 25 -21.56 27.12 1.96
N GLN A 26 -21.44 28.31 1.38
CA GLN A 26 -20.29 29.18 1.64
C GLN A 26 -20.26 29.70 3.09
N THR A 27 -21.39 30.19 3.58
CA THR A 27 -21.53 30.69 4.96
C THR A 27 -21.30 29.55 5.98
N THR A 28 -21.81 28.36 5.67
CA THR A 28 -21.65 27.17 6.51
C THR A 28 -20.18 26.76 6.58
N LEU A 29 -19.46 26.71 5.44
CA LEU A 29 -18.02 26.41 5.41
C LEU A 29 -17.20 27.45 6.19
N GLN A 30 -17.52 28.75 6.03
CA GLN A 30 -16.86 29.80 6.81
C GLN A 30 -17.05 29.60 8.32
N THR A 31 -18.25 29.19 8.73
CA THR A 31 -18.55 28.89 10.15
C THR A 31 -17.73 27.69 10.63
N TYR A 32 -17.65 26.61 9.85
CA TYR A 32 -16.82 25.45 10.20
C TYR A 32 -15.35 25.79 10.30
N VAL A 33 -14.81 26.57 9.37
CA VAL A 33 -13.42 27.04 9.42
C VAL A 33 -13.17 27.91 10.64
N LEU A 34 -14.12 28.79 10.99
CA LEU A 34 -13.99 29.62 12.22
C LEU A 34 -13.97 28.74 13.48
N GLN A 35 -14.84 27.73 13.56
CA GLN A 35 -14.85 26.76 14.67
C GLN A 35 -13.54 25.98 14.74
N ALA A 36 -13.05 25.46 13.60
CA ALA A 36 -11.77 24.77 13.53
C ALA A 36 -10.60 25.65 14.01
N ARG A 37 -10.57 26.93 13.60
CA ARG A 37 -9.56 27.89 14.10
C ARG A 37 -9.63 28.10 15.60
N ARG A 38 -10.83 28.16 16.20
CA ARG A 38 -11.02 28.30 17.66
C ARG A 38 -10.51 27.03 18.38
N LEU A 39 -10.81 25.84 17.87
CA LEU A 39 -10.34 24.57 18.43
C LEU A 39 -8.82 24.45 18.36
N LEU A 40 -8.23 24.72 17.21
CA LEU A 40 -6.78 24.75 17.02
C LEU A 40 -6.11 25.81 17.92
N GLY A 41 -6.71 26.97 18.04
CA GLY A 41 -6.21 28.04 18.95
C GLY A 41 -6.16 27.59 20.39
N ARG A 42 -7.20 26.89 20.88
CA ARG A 42 -7.21 26.34 22.25
C ARG A 42 -6.14 25.26 22.43
N ALA A 43 -6.05 24.32 21.47
CA ALA A 43 -5.10 23.20 21.53
C ALA A 43 -3.63 23.67 21.48
N LEU A 44 -3.34 24.74 20.73
CA LEU A 44 -1.99 25.25 20.50
C LEU A 44 -1.65 26.49 21.35
N CYS A 45 -2.56 26.93 22.25
CA CYS A 45 -2.42 28.14 23.03
C CYS A 45 -2.15 29.40 22.18
N LEU A 46 -2.82 29.49 21.00
CA LEU A 46 -2.70 30.60 20.05
C LEU A 46 -4.01 31.38 19.93
N SER A 47 -3.92 32.66 19.53
CA SER A 47 -5.12 33.43 19.18
C SER A 47 -5.75 32.87 17.87
N PRO A 48 -7.09 32.94 17.68
CA PRO A 48 -7.73 32.58 16.44
C PRO A 48 -7.18 33.33 15.22
N ALA A 49 -6.72 34.56 15.43
CA ALA A 49 -6.08 35.39 14.39
C ALA A 49 -4.70 34.85 13.98
N ASP A 50 -3.91 34.31 14.91
CA ASP A 50 -2.62 33.69 14.63
C ASP A 50 -2.82 32.37 13.92
N VAL A 51 -3.81 31.57 14.34
CA VAL A 51 -4.19 30.34 13.63
C VAL A 51 -4.61 30.65 12.20
N ALA A 52 -5.41 31.71 11.96
CA ALA A 52 -5.84 32.11 10.63
C ALA A 52 -4.69 32.60 9.72
N ARG A 53 -3.64 33.16 10.31
CA ARG A 53 -2.46 33.65 9.55
C ARG A 53 -1.42 32.58 9.29
N ARG A 54 -1.23 31.63 10.20
CA ARG A 54 -0.07 30.71 10.17
C ARG A 54 -0.45 29.25 9.95
N ILE A 55 -1.61 28.79 10.44
CA ILE A 55 -1.97 27.37 10.50
C ILE A 55 -3.07 27.04 9.51
N LEU A 56 -4.30 27.53 9.74
CA LEU A 56 -5.43 27.33 8.82
C LEU A 56 -5.70 28.64 8.07
N VAL A 57 -4.96 28.81 6.98
CA VAL A 57 -4.90 30.07 6.22
C VAL A 57 -6.00 30.11 5.16
N THR A 58 -6.65 31.26 5.00
CA THR A 58 -7.53 31.52 3.85
C THR A 58 -6.67 31.88 2.65
N LYS A 59 -6.89 31.20 1.53
CA LYS A 59 -6.29 31.46 0.22
C LYS A 59 -7.38 31.79 -0.79
N PHE A 60 -6.97 32.35 -1.94
CA PHE A 60 -7.95 32.59 -2.99
C PHE A 60 -8.65 31.29 -3.40
N GLY A 61 -9.97 31.25 -3.26
CA GLY A 61 -10.81 30.09 -3.61
C GLY A 61 -10.80 28.92 -2.63
N GLY A 62 -10.08 28.98 -1.49
CA GLY A 62 -10.01 27.86 -0.57
C GLY A 62 -9.28 28.10 0.74
N TYR A 63 -8.89 27.01 1.37
CA TYR A 63 -8.17 27.01 2.64
C TYR A 63 -6.93 26.11 2.56
N GLN A 64 -5.92 26.45 3.33
CA GLN A 64 -4.67 25.69 3.44
C GLN A 64 -4.35 25.47 4.91
N LEU A 65 -4.12 24.20 5.29
CA LEU A 65 -3.60 23.83 6.60
C LEU A 65 -2.08 23.69 6.50
N ASN A 66 -1.36 24.61 7.14
CA ASN A 66 0.09 24.56 7.23
C ASN A 66 0.50 23.69 8.42
N VAL A 67 1.29 22.67 8.14
CA VAL A 67 1.86 21.76 9.14
C VAL A 67 3.37 21.65 8.94
N SER A 68 4.10 21.43 10.03
CA SER A 68 5.55 21.19 9.97
C SER A 68 5.83 19.83 9.33
N HIS A 69 6.99 19.67 8.69
CA HIS A 69 7.44 18.37 8.23
C HIS A 69 7.57 17.41 9.42
N GLY A 70 7.09 16.17 9.26
CA GLY A 70 7.10 15.15 10.33
C GLY A 70 5.97 15.25 11.35
N SER A 71 5.09 16.29 11.27
CA SER A 71 3.96 16.43 12.20
C SER A 71 2.70 15.68 11.78
N VAL A 72 2.72 15.00 10.63
CA VAL A 72 1.61 14.22 10.08
C VAL A 72 2.11 12.82 9.79
N ASP A 73 1.51 11.83 10.44
CA ASP A 73 1.83 10.41 10.35
C ASP A 73 1.84 9.87 8.90
N VAL A 74 0.90 10.31 8.07
CA VAL A 74 0.83 9.96 6.64
C VAL A 74 2.10 10.38 5.89
N ASN A 75 2.68 11.54 6.20
CA ASN A 75 3.90 12.02 5.55
C ASN A 75 5.11 11.22 6.02
N GLU A 76 5.17 10.90 7.29
CA GLU A 76 6.24 10.09 7.88
C GLU A 76 6.17 8.65 7.37
N PHE A 77 4.97 8.07 7.29
CA PHE A 77 4.75 6.78 6.62
C PHE A 77 5.29 6.78 5.19
N ALA A 78 4.92 7.80 4.40
CA ALA A 78 5.37 7.90 3.01
C ALA A 78 6.89 8.02 2.89
N ARG A 79 7.54 8.76 3.80
CA ARG A 79 9.00 8.90 3.83
C ARG A 79 9.68 7.57 4.15
N LEU A 80 9.29 6.93 5.26
CA LEU A 80 9.85 5.64 5.69
C LEU A 80 9.59 4.54 4.66
N ALA A 81 8.40 4.50 4.07
CA ALA A 81 8.06 3.55 3.00
C ALA A 81 8.97 3.74 1.77
N ALA A 82 9.21 4.99 1.35
CA ALA A 82 10.08 5.28 0.21
C ALA A 82 11.54 4.90 0.49
N GLU A 83 12.06 5.21 1.68
CA GLU A 83 13.43 4.83 2.09
C GLU A 83 13.56 3.31 2.23
N GLY A 84 12.55 2.64 2.78
CA GLY A 84 12.51 1.18 2.90
C GLY A 84 12.45 0.49 1.54
N GLN A 85 11.65 1.03 0.61
CA GLN A 85 11.61 0.55 -0.77
C GLN A 85 12.96 0.73 -1.47
N HIS A 86 13.61 1.87 -1.29
CA HIS A 86 14.95 2.09 -1.86
C HIS A 86 15.95 1.05 -1.33
N ALA A 87 16.00 0.85 -0.01
CA ALA A 87 16.86 -0.17 0.60
C ALA A 87 16.54 -1.59 0.07
N PHE A 88 15.26 -1.93 -0.13
CA PHE A 88 14.84 -3.20 -0.71
C PHE A 88 15.36 -3.38 -2.17
N LEU A 89 15.31 -2.32 -2.98
CA LEU A 89 15.81 -2.33 -4.36
C LEU A 89 17.33 -2.46 -4.43
N GLU A 90 18.04 -1.87 -3.47
CA GLU A 90 19.51 -1.95 -3.35
C GLU A 90 19.99 -3.29 -2.76
N GLY A 91 19.05 -4.18 -2.33
CA GLY A 91 19.38 -5.46 -1.70
C GLY A 91 19.80 -5.34 -0.23
N GLU A 92 19.59 -4.17 0.39
CA GLU A 92 19.83 -3.93 1.82
C GLU A 92 18.65 -4.45 2.66
N ASP A 93 18.36 -5.76 2.58
CA ASP A 93 17.12 -6.35 3.09
C ASP A 93 16.91 -6.11 4.60
N GLU A 94 17.96 -6.15 5.42
CA GLU A 94 17.87 -5.86 6.86
C GLU A 94 17.45 -4.41 7.13
N ARG A 95 17.98 -3.47 6.35
CA ARG A 95 17.60 -2.06 6.44
C ARG A 95 16.19 -1.85 5.93
N ALA A 96 15.82 -2.51 4.85
CA ALA A 96 14.45 -2.48 4.31
C ALA A 96 13.45 -2.97 5.36
N VAL A 97 13.67 -4.12 6.00
CA VAL A 97 12.80 -4.65 7.06
C VAL A 97 12.64 -3.65 8.20
N ARG A 98 13.73 -3.02 8.68
CA ARG A 98 13.62 -2.02 9.76
C ARG A 98 12.75 -0.84 9.36
N LEU A 99 13.06 -0.18 8.23
CA LEU A 99 12.34 1.01 7.76
C LEU A 99 10.88 0.73 7.44
N LEU A 100 10.59 -0.41 6.79
CA LEU A 100 9.22 -0.80 6.46
C LEU A 100 8.42 -1.18 7.73
N THR A 101 9.06 -1.77 8.73
CA THR A 101 8.44 -2.03 10.04
C THR A 101 8.11 -0.71 10.75
N GLU A 102 9.07 0.23 10.82
CA GLU A 102 8.84 1.56 11.41
C GLU A 102 7.69 2.30 10.69
N ALA A 103 7.60 2.18 9.36
CA ALA A 103 6.48 2.73 8.60
C ALA A 103 5.14 2.10 9.01
N LEU A 104 5.08 0.78 9.14
CA LEU A 104 3.86 0.06 9.51
C LEU A 104 3.44 0.30 10.96
N ASP A 105 4.38 0.54 11.86
CA ASP A 105 4.12 0.84 13.27
C ASP A 105 3.42 2.19 13.49
N LEU A 106 3.42 3.08 12.49
CA LEU A 106 2.62 4.31 12.51
C LEU A 106 1.12 4.05 12.41
N TRP A 107 0.71 2.84 12.00
CA TRP A 107 -0.68 2.47 11.82
C TRP A 107 -1.28 1.92 13.11
N SER A 108 -2.15 2.69 13.76
CA SER A 108 -2.91 2.24 14.93
C SER A 108 -4.24 1.54 14.58
N GLY A 109 -4.62 1.54 13.29
CA GLY A 109 -5.89 0.96 12.82
C GLY A 109 -6.23 1.39 11.39
N PRO A 110 -7.51 1.24 10.97
CA PRO A 110 -7.99 1.78 9.71
C PRO A 110 -7.87 3.30 9.67
N PRO A 111 -7.53 3.89 8.51
CA PRO A 111 -7.39 5.35 8.40
C PRO A 111 -8.76 6.04 8.52
N LEU A 112 -8.81 7.12 9.31
CA LEU A 112 -10.00 7.98 9.45
C LEU A 112 -11.26 7.24 9.90
N VAL A 113 -11.13 6.22 10.74
CA VAL A 113 -12.24 5.37 11.21
C VAL A 113 -13.33 6.15 11.98
N ASP A 114 -12.98 7.29 12.53
CA ASP A 114 -13.83 8.16 13.36
C ASP A 114 -14.62 9.21 12.57
N ILE A 115 -14.48 9.26 11.24
CA ILE A 115 -15.19 10.22 10.40
C ILE A 115 -15.99 9.55 9.29
N GLN A 116 -17.11 10.17 8.93
CA GLN A 116 -17.84 9.78 7.72
C GLN A 116 -17.17 10.40 6.49
N ALA A 117 -16.43 9.59 5.75
CA ALA A 117 -15.71 10.03 4.57
C ALA A 117 -16.66 10.28 3.39
N GLY A 118 -16.52 11.44 2.75
CA GLY A 118 -17.11 11.73 1.44
C GLY A 118 -16.26 11.15 0.30
N PRO A 119 -16.55 11.51 -0.96
CA PRO A 119 -15.91 10.87 -2.11
C PRO A 119 -14.40 11.08 -2.20
N LEU A 120 -13.88 12.25 -1.79
CA LEU A 120 -12.45 12.55 -1.86
C LEU A 120 -11.67 11.81 -0.79
N LEU A 121 -12.15 11.83 0.46
CA LEU A 121 -11.51 11.10 1.55
C LEU A 121 -11.62 9.58 1.36
N SER A 122 -12.73 9.07 0.83
CA SER A 122 -12.87 7.65 0.50
C SER A 122 -11.86 7.17 -0.53
N ALA A 123 -11.54 8.00 -1.54
CA ALA A 123 -10.50 7.69 -2.51
C ALA A 123 -9.11 7.70 -1.85
N GLU A 124 -8.87 8.64 -0.95
CA GLU A 124 -7.60 8.75 -0.23
C GLU A 124 -7.41 7.62 0.79
N ILE A 125 -8.47 7.19 1.48
CA ILE A 125 -8.46 6.03 2.37
C ILE A 125 -8.01 4.78 1.57
N ARG A 126 -8.64 4.52 0.42
CA ARG A 126 -8.25 3.40 -0.44
C ARG A 126 -6.78 3.49 -0.86
N ARG A 127 -6.32 4.68 -1.27
CA ARG A 127 -4.91 4.89 -1.63
C ARG A 127 -3.96 4.58 -0.47
N LEU A 128 -4.30 4.97 0.74
CA LEU A 128 -3.50 4.70 1.93
C LEU A 128 -3.47 3.20 2.26
N GLU A 129 -4.61 2.52 2.18
CA GLU A 129 -4.70 1.07 2.39
C GLU A 129 -3.90 0.28 1.35
N GLU A 130 -3.97 0.66 0.07
CA GLU A 130 -3.15 0.06 -1.00
C GLU A 130 -1.65 0.29 -0.77
N ASN A 131 -1.25 1.48 -0.35
CA ASN A 131 0.14 1.76 0.00
C ASN A 131 0.60 0.92 1.19
N ARG A 132 -0.24 0.81 2.23
CA ARG A 132 0.04 -0.05 3.40
C ARG A 132 0.26 -1.50 2.98
N LEU A 133 -0.63 -2.03 2.16
CA LEU A 133 -0.51 -3.39 1.64
C LEU A 133 0.78 -3.59 0.85
N THR A 134 1.13 -2.63 0.01
CA THR A 134 2.39 -2.67 -0.77
C THR A 134 3.61 -2.73 0.16
N VAL A 135 3.64 -1.90 1.20
CA VAL A 135 4.72 -1.89 2.21
C VAL A 135 4.78 -3.23 2.95
N GLN A 136 3.64 -3.81 3.33
CA GLN A 136 3.57 -5.13 3.97
C GLN A 136 4.15 -6.22 3.06
N MET A 137 3.78 -6.25 1.79
CA MET A 137 4.30 -7.23 0.83
C MET A 137 5.81 -7.09 0.62
N GLN A 138 6.33 -5.86 0.53
CA GLN A 138 7.77 -5.62 0.41
C GLN A 138 8.54 -6.06 1.65
N MET A 139 8.00 -5.78 2.84
CA MET A 139 8.59 -6.25 4.11
C MET A 139 8.65 -7.77 4.18
N VAL A 140 7.58 -8.45 3.78
CA VAL A 140 7.53 -9.92 3.70
C VAL A 140 8.57 -10.45 2.72
N ASP A 141 8.71 -9.85 1.54
CA ASP A 141 9.70 -10.26 0.55
C ASP A 141 11.14 -10.09 1.08
N ALA A 142 11.43 -8.98 1.76
CA ALA A 142 12.73 -8.76 2.41
C ALA A 142 12.99 -9.81 3.51
N LYS A 143 12.00 -10.11 4.35
CA LYS A 143 12.09 -11.18 5.37
C LYS A 143 12.33 -12.56 4.74
N LEU A 144 11.67 -12.87 3.62
CA LEU A 144 11.88 -14.12 2.88
C LEU A 144 13.29 -14.23 2.29
N ARG A 145 13.89 -13.11 1.83
CA ARG A 145 15.29 -13.06 1.37
C ARG A 145 16.28 -13.30 2.52
N LEU A 146 15.97 -12.79 3.70
CA LEU A 146 16.76 -12.99 4.93
C LEU A 146 16.55 -14.36 5.58
N ALA A 147 15.79 -15.26 4.94
CA ALA A 147 15.40 -16.59 5.46
C ALA A 147 14.62 -16.55 6.80
N LEU A 148 13.95 -15.43 7.11
CA LEU A 148 13.11 -15.26 8.30
C LEU A 148 11.69 -15.83 8.08
N HIS A 149 11.57 -16.92 7.35
CA HIS A 149 10.30 -17.50 6.92
C HIS A 149 9.48 -18.08 8.07
N ASP A 150 10.10 -18.52 9.18
CA ASP A 150 9.41 -19.11 10.34
C ASP A 150 8.46 -18.12 11.04
N GLN A 151 8.70 -16.83 10.91
CA GLN A 151 7.91 -15.78 11.55
C GLN A 151 6.68 -15.37 10.73
N LEU A 152 6.58 -15.79 9.46
CA LEU A 152 5.64 -15.24 8.49
C LEU A 152 4.28 -15.95 8.41
N PRO A 153 4.14 -17.28 8.64
CA PRO A 153 2.89 -17.98 8.33
C PRO A 153 1.66 -17.43 9.04
N GLY A 154 1.80 -16.99 10.30
CA GLY A 154 0.68 -16.42 11.06
C GLY A 154 0.22 -15.06 10.49
N GLU A 155 1.17 -14.16 10.21
CA GLU A 155 0.90 -12.85 9.62
C GLU A 155 0.28 -13.01 8.21
N LEU A 156 0.88 -13.86 7.37
CA LEU A 156 0.41 -14.09 6.00
C LEU A 156 -0.95 -14.77 5.93
N ALA A 157 -1.29 -15.63 6.89
CA ALA A 157 -2.63 -16.20 6.99
C ALA A 157 -3.70 -15.13 7.20
N GLY A 158 -3.43 -14.15 8.08
CA GLY A 158 -4.30 -13.00 8.32
C GLY A 158 -4.45 -12.11 7.09
N LEU A 159 -3.33 -11.76 6.43
CA LEU A 159 -3.34 -10.95 5.22
C LEU A 159 -4.04 -11.66 4.04
N ALA A 160 -3.80 -12.95 3.84
CA ALA A 160 -4.47 -13.73 2.81
C ALA A 160 -6.00 -13.83 3.03
N ALA A 161 -6.44 -13.86 4.28
CA ALA A 161 -7.87 -13.81 4.60
C ALA A 161 -8.47 -12.41 4.33
N GLN A 162 -7.74 -11.35 4.61
CA GLN A 162 -8.17 -9.96 4.36
C GLN A 162 -8.17 -9.61 2.87
N TYR A 163 -7.19 -10.12 2.11
CA TYR A 163 -7.01 -9.87 0.67
C TYR A 163 -7.10 -11.18 -0.14
N PRO A 164 -8.26 -11.82 -0.17
CA PRO A 164 -8.41 -13.20 -0.63
C PRO A 164 -8.15 -13.43 -2.11
N ARG A 165 -8.05 -12.36 -2.93
CA ARG A 165 -7.76 -12.42 -4.36
C ARG A 165 -6.37 -11.88 -4.73
N ASN A 166 -5.55 -11.49 -3.73
CA ASN A 166 -4.21 -11.00 -4.00
C ASN A 166 -3.22 -12.16 -4.19
N GLU A 167 -2.91 -12.47 -5.43
CA GLU A 167 -2.03 -13.60 -5.79
C GLU A 167 -0.61 -13.45 -5.22
N ASN A 168 -0.08 -12.21 -5.10
CA ASN A 168 1.26 -11.99 -4.53
C ASN A 168 1.32 -12.41 -3.06
N LEU A 169 0.32 -12.02 -2.25
CA LEU A 169 0.23 -12.44 -0.85
C LEU A 169 0.12 -13.96 -0.71
N HIS A 170 -0.71 -14.59 -1.57
CA HIS A 170 -0.84 -16.04 -1.55
C HIS A 170 0.47 -16.72 -1.94
N ALA A 171 1.21 -16.18 -2.90
CA ALA A 171 2.52 -16.71 -3.29
C ALA A 171 3.56 -16.58 -2.16
N GLN A 172 3.60 -15.43 -1.48
CA GLN A 172 4.44 -15.23 -0.30
C GLN A 172 4.08 -16.22 0.81
N TYR A 173 2.78 -16.43 1.05
CA TYR A 173 2.30 -17.38 2.04
C TYR A 173 2.66 -18.83 1.69
N MET A 174 2.47 -19.21 0.42
CA MET A 174 2.88 -20.53 -0.07
C MET A 174 4.38 -20.74 0.14
N LEU A 175 5.23 -19.78 -0.24
CA LEU A 175 6.67 -19.91 -0.10
C LEU A 175 7.12 -19.97 1.36
N ALA A 176 6.53 -19.15 2.25
CA ALA A 176 6.81 -19.20 3.68
C ALA A 176 6.47 -20.58 4.27
N LEU A 177 5.29 -21.12 3.97
CA LEU A 177 4.88 -22.46 4.40
C LEU A 177 5.81 -23.56 3.85
N TYR A 178 6.15 -23.49 2.57
CA TYR A 178 7.03 -24.46 1.92
C TYR A 178 8.38 -24.50 2.63
N ARG A 179 9.01 -23.34 2.87
CA ARG A 179 10.30 -23.23 3.57
C ARG A 179 10.27 -23.67 5.05
N CYS A 180 9.08 -23.59 5.68
CA CYS A 180 8.84 -24.18 7.01
C CYS A 180 8.60 -25.69 6.97
N GLY A 181 8.82 -26.37 5.84
CA GLY A 181 8.54 -27.81 5.68
C GLY A 181 7.06 -28.17 5.60
N ARG A 182 6.17 -27.19 5.47
CA ARG A 182 4.71 -27.35 5.41
C ARG A 182 4.18 -27.36 3.98
N CYS A 183 4.80 -28.17 3.13
CA CYS A 183 4.45 -28.25 1.70
C CYS A 183 2.97 -28.58 1.45
N PRO A 184 2.32 -29.53 2.17
CA PRO A 184 0.89 -29.78 1.97
C PRO A 184 0.02 -28.55 2.20
N ASP A 185 0.32 -27.76 3.25
CA ASP A 185 -0.40 -26.53 3.55
C ASP A 185 -0.21 -25.46 2.47
N ALA A 186 1.01 -25.36 1.93
CA ALA A 186 1.29 -24.44 0.82
C ALA A 186 0.46 -24.78 -0.45
N LEU A 187 0.34 -26.07 -0.77
CA LEU A 187 -0.48 -26.53 -1.90
C LEU A 187 -1.98 -26.29 -1.64
N ASP A 188 -2.42 -26.39 -0.39
CA ASP A 188 -3.80 -26.08 0.02
C ASP A 188 -4.11 -24.59 -0.14
N VAL A 189 -3.15 -23.70 0.11
CA VAL A 189 -3.31 -22.26 -0.13
C VAL A 189 -3.57 -22.00 -1.60
N PHE A 190 -2.80 -22.61 -2.51
CA PHE A 190 -3.00 -22.48 -3.95
C PHE A 190 -4.38 -23.01 -4.39
N ARG A 191 -4.79 -24.19 -3.90
CA ARG A 191 -6.09 -24.78 -4.24
C ARG A 191 -7.24 -23.85 -3.88
N ARG A 192 -7.24 -23.32 -2.64
CA ARG A 192 -8.28 -22.39 -2.16
C ARG A 192 -8.30 -21.07 -2.93
N LEU A 193 -7.14 -20.54 -3.30
CA LEU A 193 -7.05 -19.35 -4.15
C LEU A 193 -7.67 -19.62 -5.52
N ARG A 194 -7.30 -20.74 -6.15
CA ARG A 194 -7.81 -21.13 -7.46
C ARG A 194 -9.34 -21.30 -7.45
N GLU A 195 -9.86 -22.06 -6.49
CA GLU A 195 -11.31 -22.27 -6.32
C GLU A 195 -12.03 -20.90 -6.24
N ARG A 196 -11.53 -19.99 -5.41
CA ARG A 196 -12.11 -18.65 -5.27
C ARG A 196 -12.07 -17.83 -6.55
N LEU A 197 -10.93 -17.80 -7.25
CA LEU A 197 -10.81 -17.04 -8.51
C LEU A 197 -11.73 -17.58 -9.59
N VAL A 198 -11.87 -18.90 -9.69
CA VAL A 198 -12.77 -19.54 -10.64
C VAL A 198 -14.23 -19.27 -10.28
N ASP A 199 -14.62 -19.46 -9.00
CA ASP A 199 -16.00 -19.32 -8.58
C ASP A 199 -16.50 -17.86 -8.61
N GLU A 200 -15.65 -16.90 -8.19
CA GLU A 200 -16.06 -15.51 -8.09
C GLU A 200 -15.85 -14.71 -9.38
N LEU A 201 -14.84 -15.04 -10.19
CA LEU A 201 -14.40 -14.26 -11.34
C LEU A 201 -14.38 -15.04 -12.66
N GLY A 202 -14.51 -16.38 -12.63
CA GLY A 202 -14.32 -17.23 -13.81
C GLY A 202 -12.89 -17.24 -14.34
N LEU A 203 -11.90 -16.91 -13.51
CA LEU A 203 -10.49 -16.78 -13.91
C LEU A 203 -9.62 -17.85 -13.26
N GLU A 204 -8.72 -18.44 -14.04
CA GLU A 204 -7.63 -19.24 -13.50
C GLU A 204 -6.54 -18.33 -12.88
N PRO A 205 -5.80 -18.80 -11.85
CA PRO A 205 -4.66 -18.07 -11.31
C PRO A 205 -3.63 -17.71 -12.40
N SER A 206 -2.90 -16.61 -12.18
CA SER A 206 -1.87 -16.15 -13.13
C SER A 206 -0.79 -17.22 -13.37
N LEU A 207 -0.15 -17.13 -14.54
CA LEU A 207 0.94 -18.05 -14.90
C LEU A 207 2.09 -18.05 -13.89
N LYS A 208 2.32 -16.91 -13.21
CA LYS A 208 3.38 -16.76 -12.22
C LYS A 208 3.13 -17.64 -10.99
N ILE A 209 1.94 -17.59 -10.40
CA ILE A 209 1.64 -18.40 -9.21
C ILE A 209 1.46 -19.88 -9.57
N GLN A 210 0.98 -20.19 -10.80
CA GLN A 210 0.97 -21.55 -11.31
C GLN A 210 2.39 -22.11 -11.47
N ALA A 211 3.36 -21.28 -11.90
CA ALA A 211 4.77 -21.68 -12.00
C ALA A 211 5.36 -21.95 -10.61
N LEU A 212 5.07 -21.10 -9.62
CA LEU A 212 5.47 -21.33 -8.23
C LEU A 212 4.89 -22.66 -7.70
N HIS A 213 3.61 -22.92 -7.93
CA HIS A 213 2.95 -24.16 -7.53
C HIS A 213 3.64 -25.40 -8.17
N ARG A 214 3.95 -25.34 -9.46
CA ARG A 214 4.67 -26.42 -10.15
C ARG A 214 6.08 -26.63 -9.60
N ALA A 215 6.80 -25.55 -9.29
CA ALA A 215 8.12 -25.63 -8.67
C ALA A 215 8.07 -26.32 -7.29
N MET A 216 7.04 -26.05 -6.48
CA MET A 216 6.82 -26.73 -5.20
C MET A 216 6.55 -28.24 -5.37
N LEU A 217 5.73 -28.61 -6.34
CA LEU A 217 5.46 -30.03 -6.65
C LEU A 217 6.70 -30.77 -7.14
N ALA A 218 7.59 -30.08 -7.86
CA ALA A 218 8.85 -30.63 -8.34
C ALA A 218 9.97 -30.61 -7.28
N ALA A 219 9.72 -30.08 -6.08
CA ALA A 219 10.73 -29.84 -5.05
C ALA A 219 11.95 -29.10 -5.61
N ASP A 220 11.72 -28.02 -6.36
CA ASP A 220 12.77 -27.24 -7.02
C ASP A 220 13.70 -26.62 -5.98
N PRO A 221 15.02 -26.94 -5.98
CA PRO A 221 15.98 -26.40 -5.02
C PRO A 221 16.08 -24.88 -5.01
N ALA A 222 15.67 -24.21 -6.10
CA ALA A 222 15.63 -22.75 -6.17
C ALA A 222 14.65 -22.12 -5.17
N LEU A 223 13.70 -22.89 -4.63
CA LEU A 223 12.75 -22.42 -3.61
C LEU A 223 13.39 -22.36 -2.21
N ASP A 224 14.39 -23.20 -1.91
CA ASP A 224 14.99 -23.35 -0.57
C ASP A 224 15.99 -22.23 -0.26
N HIS A 225 16.58 -21.64 -1.27
CA HIS A 225 17.61 -20.63 -1.08
C HIS A 225 17.04 -19.23 -1.27
N GLY A 226 17.43 -18.31 -0.39
CA GLY A 226 17.30 -16.88 -0.59
C GLY A 226 18.17 -16.42 -1.75
N ALA A 227 17.91 -16.94 -2.97
CA ALA A 227 18.60 -16.46 -4.14
C ALA A 227 18.38 -14.97 -4.25
N VAL A 228 19.47 -14.20 -4.08
CA VAL A 228 19.49 -12.74 -4.21
C VAL A 228 18.87 -12.39 -5.57
N PRO A 229 17.72 -11.70 -5.62
CA PRO A 229 17.19 -11.27 -6.90
C PRO A 229 18.05 -10.12 -7.40
N THR A 230 18.56 -10.31 -8.59
CA THR A 230 19.23 -9.26 -9.35
C THR A 230 18.15 -8.33 -9.88
N GLU A 231 17.50 -7.50 -9.32
CA GLU A 231 16.47 -6.57 -9.76
C GLU A 231 15.16 -6.68 -8.95
N GLY A 232 14.89 -5.67 -8.23
CA GLY A 232 13.84 -5.21 -7.37
C GLY A 232 12.38 -5.60 -7.56
N ASN A 233 12.08 -6.81 -7.98
CA ASN A 233 10.75 -7.27 -8.27
C ASN A 233 10.17 -8.09 -7.11
N LEU A 234 8.84 -8.03 -6.95
CA LEU A 234 8.10 -8.85 -6.02
C LEU A 234 8.32 -10.35 -6.32
N LEU A 235 8.15 -11.20 -5.32
CA LEU A 235 8.40 -12.65 -5.41
C LEU A 235 7.84 -13.30 -6.68
N LEU A 236 6.60 -13.00 -7.06
CA LEU A 236 5.97 -13.58 -8.24
C LEU A 236 6.62 -13.17 -9.57
N ASP A 237 7.31 -12.05 -9.64
CA ASP A 237 7.97 -11.63 -10.88
C ASP A 237 9.12 -12.56 -11.27
N ARG A 238 9.68 -13.28 -10.30
CA ARG A 238 10.72 -14.31 -10.53
C ARG A 238 10.20 -15.52 -11.30
N PHE A 239 8.90 -15.78 -11.25
CA PHE A 239 8.22 -16.86 -11.96
C PHE A 239 7.53 -16.38 -13.25
N ALA A 240 7.79 -15.14 -13.67
CA ALA A 240 7.31 -14.67 -14.96
C ALA A 240 7.90 -15.54 -16.07
N PRO A 241 7.08 -16.06 -17.01
CA PRO A 241 7.61 -16.77 -18.17
C PRO A 241 8.57 -15.81 -18.90
N THR A 242 9.81 -16.25 -19.11
CA THR A 242 10.75 -15.54 -20.00
C THR A 242 10.09 -15.41 -21.36
N ALA A 243 9.87 -14.17 -21.81
CA ALA A 243 9.34 -13.95 -23.16
C ALA A 243 10.25 -14.69 -24.15
N PRO A 244 9.69 -15.49 -25.08
CA PRO A 244 10.49 -16.10 -26.12
C PRO A 244 11.25 -14.99 -26.84
N GLY A 245 12.57 -15.14 -26.94
CA GLY A 245 13.46 -14.13 -27.47
C GLY A 245 12.90 -13.54 -28.76
N ARG A 246 12.78 -12.21 -28.81
CA ARG A 246 12.52 -11.51 -30.07
C ARG A 246 13.68 -11.88 -31.01
N GLU A 247 13.41 -12.78 -31.95
CA GLU A 247 14.33 -12.97 -33.06
C GLU A 247 14.57 -11.59 -33.73
N PRO A 248 15.82 -11.19 -33.92
CA PRO A 248 16.09 -9.96 -34.66
C PRO A 248 15.58 -10.18 -36.08
N TRP A 249 14.59 -9.38 -36.51
CA TRP A 249 14.06 -9.34 -37.85
C TRP A 249 15.22 -9.23 -38.84
N ALA A 250 15.53 -10.33 -39.51
CA ALA A 250 16.45 -10.35 -40.61
C ALA A 250 15.92 -9.40 -41.70
N THR A 251 16.58 -8.29 -41.89
CA THR A 251 16.44 -7.41 -43.04
C THR A 251 16.79 -8.19 -44.32
N ARG A 252 15.79 -8.75 -44.99
CA ARG A 252 15.95 -9.16 -46.40
C ARG A 252 16.12 -7.88 -47.21
N ARG A 253 17.34 -7.61 -47.59
CA ARG A 253 17.62 -6.74 -48.71
C ARG A 253 17.16 -7.51 -49.97
N ALA A 254 16.19 -6.95 -50.68
CA ALA A 254 15.91 -7.29 -52.04
C ALA A 254 17.03 -6.70 -52.91
N GLY A 255 17.71 -7.56 -53.66
CA GLY A 255 18.52 -7.22 -54.80
C GLY A 255 17.65 -7.13 -56.06
#